data_8c79e75f2a6282c83abf481eabe19d9d
#
_entry.id   8c79e75f2a6282c83abf481eabe19d9d
#
_cell.length_a   1.000
_cell.length_b   1.000
_cell.length_c   1.000
_cell.angle_alpha   90.00
_cell.angle_beta   90.00
_cell.angle_gamma   90.00
#
_symmetry.space_group_name_H-M   'P 1'
#
loop_
_entity.id
_entity.type
_entity.pdbx_description
1 polymer ?
#
loop_
_entity_poly.entity_id
_entity_poly.type
_entity_poly.pdbx_seq_one_letter_code
_entity_poly.pdbx_strand_id
1 'polypeptide(L)'
;MHQTVQSPSDLSHEDTARLVIDFFHRTMIHHAMWFAEVRHQLGREKAWDILKAAYERSYDIQMKRLSKALGFELQNGIPKPLLDLSRESLDSLRHDAAINWLANDGVWFQAVEFSRGMFDAKRCNDSCWSSFSPFEAWSIKRLLSLPENPGLEGLKKALAFRLYATINEQSIEDDSPSSFIFRMNECRVQTARKRKGLEDYPCKSGGMAEYPTFAESIDPRIKTECIGCPPDEHPDEWYCAWRFRIE
;
A
#
# COMPACT_ATOMS: atom_id res chain seq x y z
N MET A 1 31.29 32.34 12.45
CA MET A 1 31.13 32.58 11.00
C MET A 1 30.46 31.34 10.44
N HIS A 2 29.21 31.47 10.00
CA HIS A 2 28.57 30.37 9.26
C HIS A 2 29.27 30.24 7.92
N GLN A 3 29.94 29.11 7.70
CA GLN A 3 30.55 28.79 6.41
C GLN A 3 29.42 28.76 5.36
N THR A 4 29.55 29.61 4.34
CA THR A 4 28.51 29.65 3.28
C THR A 4 28.65 28.40 2.43
N VAL A 5 27.69 27.48 2.54
CA VAL A 5 27.65 26.26 1.74
C VAL A 5 27.38 26.66 0.28
N GLN A 6 28.29 26.36 -0.63
CA GLN A 6 28.18 26.65 -2.07
C GLN A 6 28.09 25.37 -2.91
N SER A 7 28.55 24.25 -2.37
CA SER A 7 28.55 22.97 -3.06
C SER A 7 28.36 21.80 -2.07
N PRO A 8 27.99 20.61 -2.54
CA PRO A 8 27.92 19.43 -1.67
C PRO A 8 29.23 19.09 -0.95
N SER A 9 30.38 19.49 -1.50
CA SER A 9 31.70 19.26 -0.86
C SER A 9 31.92 20.12 0.39
N ASP A 10 31.12 21.16 0.59
CA ASP A 10 31.22 22.05 1.74
C ASP A 10 30.35 21.58 2.91
N LEU A 11 29.57 20.52 2.71
CA LEU A 11 28.68 19.97 3.72
C LEU A 11 29.45 19.26 4.82
N SER A 12 28.95 19.36 6.05
CA SER A 12 29.37 18.50 7.14
C SER A 12 29.05 17.03 6.85
N HIS A 13 29.68 16.12 7.62
CA HIS A 13 29.34 14.69 7.53
C HIS A 13 27.84 14.43 7.80
N GLU A 14 27.27 15.09 8.82
CA GLU A 14 25.87 14.99 9.18
C GLU A 14 24.95 15.52 8.07
N ASP A 15 25.25 16.68 7.49
CA ASP A 15 24.45 17.26 6.42
C ASP A 15 24.57 16.45 5.13
N THR A 16 25.71 15.81 4.87
CA THR A 16 25.86 14.85 3.78
C THR A 16 24.95 13.64 3.97
N ALA A 17 24.86 13.10 5.20
CA ALA A 17 23.94 12.00 5.49
C ALA A 17 22.47 12.42 5.32
N ARG A 18 22.10 13.63 5.76
CA ARG A 18 20.77 14.20 5.51
C ARG A 18 20.45 14.32 4.01
N LEU A 19 21.43 14.78 3.22
CA LEU A 19 21.27 14.88 1.76
C LEU A 19 21.05 13.52 1.09
N VAL A 20 21.71 12.46 1.59
CA VAL A 20 21.47 11.08 1.09
C VAL A 20 20.03 10.65 1.37
N ILE A 21 19.51 10.90 2.57
CA ILE A 21 18.11 10.59 2.92
C ILE A 21 17.16 11.41 2.05
N ASP A 22 17.43 12.68 1.83
CA ASP A 22 16.65 13.55 0.95
C ASP A 22 16.62 13.02 -0.52
N PHE A 23 17.73 12.47 -1.02
CA PHE A 23 17.76 11.84 -2.34
C PHE A 23 16.83 10.63 -2.44
N PHE A 24 16.70 9.80 -1.40
CA PHE A 24 15.72 8.70 -1.39
C PHE A 24 14.29 9.24 -1.46
N HIS A 25 13.97 10.29 -0.71
CA HIS A 25 12.66 10.95 -0.77
C HIS A 25 12.37 11.54 -2.16
N ARG A 26 13.33 12.28 -2.73
CA ARG A 26 13.18 12.82 -4.11
C ARG A 26 12.96 11.72 -5.14
N THR A 27 13.64 10.58 -4.99
CA THR A 27 13.48 9.44 -5.90
C THR A 27 12.04 8.90 -5.84
N MET A 28 11.47 8.72 -4.65
CA MET A 28 10.08 8.26 -4.50
C MET A 28 9.09 9.25 -5.14
N ILE A 29 9.25 10.53 -4.89
CA ILE A 29 8.38 11.58 -5.46
C ILE A 29 8.54 11.63 -6.99
N HIS A 30 9.76 11.52 -7.51
CA HIS A 30 10.00 11.51 -8.96
C HIS A 30 9.33 10.30 -9.64
N HIS A 31 9.35 9.12 -9.03
CA HIS A 31 8.64 7.94 -9.56
C HIS A 31 7.12 8.12 -9.53
N ALA A 32 6.58 8.74 -8.46
CA ALA A 32 5.15 9.07 -8.41
C ALA A 32 4.74 10.05 -9.51
N MET A 33 5.56 11.09 -9.77
CA MET A 33 5.34 12.04 -10.86
C MET A 33 5.43 11.37 -12.23
N TRP A 34 6.38 10.45 -12.44
CA TRP A 34 6.47 9.67 -13.68
C TRP A 34 5.18 8.87 -13.92
N PHE A 35 4.68 8.17 -12.91
CA PHE A 35 3.43 7.41 -13.06
C PHE A 35 2.24 8.32 -13.37
N ALA A 36 2.13 9.45 -12.65
CA ALA A 36 1.07 10.43 -12.89
C ALA A 36 1.10 10.95 -14.34
N GLU A 37 2.29 11.30 -14.85
CA GLU A 37 2.46 11.82 -16.21
C GLU A 37 2.20 10.75 -17.27
N VAL A 38 2.71 9.53 -17.10
CA VAL A 38 2.42 8.42 -18.02
C VAL A 38 0.91 8.15 -18.08
N ARG A 39 0.24 8.16 -16.94
CA ARG A 39 -1.23 7.99 -16.87
C ARG A 39 -1.96 9.13 -17.57
N HIS A 40 -1.49 10.37 -17.41
CA HIS A 40 -2.05 11.55 -18.05
C HIS A 40 -1.91 11.51 -19.57
N GLN A 41 -0.71 11.18 -20.08
CA GLN A 41 -0.40 11.20 -21.50
C GLN A 41 -0.90 9.97 -22.27
N LEU A 42 -0.83 8.79 -21.66
CA LEU A 42 -1.05 7.51 -22.36
C LEU A 42 -2.31 6.77 -21.92
N GLY A 43 -3.01 7.24 -20.87
CA GLY A 43 -4.19 6.61 -20.30
C GLY A 43 -3.85 5.49 -19.31
N ARG A 44 -4.90 5.02 -18.64
CA ARG A 44 -4.80 4.12 -17.49
C ARG A 44 -4.18 2.76 -17.84
N GLU A 45 -4.65 2.11 -18.90
CA GLU A 45 -4.20 0.76 -19.27
C GLU A 45 -2.71 0.71 -19.60
N LYS A 46 -2.25 1.63 -20.48
CA LYS A 46 -0.84 1.71 -20.84
C LYS A 46 0.05 2.08 -19.65
N ALA A 47 -0.45 2.94 -18.76
CA ALA A 47 0.27 3.30 -17.54
C ALA A 47 0.50 2.09 -16.63
N TRP A 48 -0.46 1.17 -16.57
CA TRP A 48 -0.35 -0.07 -15.82
C TRP A 48 0.75 -0.98 -16.35
N ASP A 49 0.79 -1.22 -17.65
CA ASP A 49 1.80 -2.08 -18.25
C ASP A 49 3.20 -1.48 -18.12
N ILE A 50 3.30 -0.17 -18.27
CA ILE A 50 4.56 0.56 -18.08
C ILE A 50 5.01 0.51 -16.61
N LEU A 51 4.08 0.69 -15.65
CA LEU A 51 4.39 0.60 -14.21
C LEU A 51 4.95 -0.77 -13.84
N LYS A 52 4.29 -1.86 -14.29
CA LYS A 52 4.75 -3.24 -14.02
C LYS A 52 6.16 -3.47 -14.57
N ALA A 53 6.40 -3.12 -15.83
CA ALA A 53 7.71 -3.27 -16.47
C ALA A 53 8.79 -2.40 -15.80
N ALA A 54 8.45 -1.16 -15.42
CA ALA A 54 9.36 -0.25 -14.74
C ALA A 54 9.68 -0.73 -13.32
N TYR A 55 8.68 -1.26 -12.59
CA TYR A 55 8.83 -1.73 -11.22
C TYR A 55 9.87 -2.85 -11.12
N GLU A 56 9.74 -3.89 -11.93
CA GLU A 56 10.66 -5.04 -11.92
C GLU A 56 12.09 -4.63 -12.24
N ARG A 57 12.26 -3.88 -13.31
CA ARG A 57 13.59 -3.43 -13.76
C ARG A 57 14.23 -2.43 -12.78
N SER A 58 13.43 -1.50 -12.26
CA SER A 58 13.91 -0.50 -11.31
C SER A 58 14.36 -1.13 -10.00
N TYR A 59 13.59 -2.09 -9.46
CA TYR A 59 13.95 -2.83 -8.26
C TYR A 59 15.32 -3.52 -8.39
N ASP A 60 15.53 -4.27 -9.48
CA ASP A 60 16.78 -4.99 -9.71
C ASP A 60 18.00 -4.04 -9.80
N ILE A 61 17.84 -2.93 -10.56
CA ILE A 61 18.88 -1.91 -10.67
C ILE A 61 19.19 -1.25 -9.32
N GLN A 62 18.16 -0.88 -8.56
CA GLN A 62 18.34 -0.21 -7.27
C GLN A 62 19.03 -1.12 -6.27
N MET A 63 18.61 -2.40 -6.16
CA MET A 63 19.24 -3.33 -5.23
C MET A 63 20.71 -3.58 -5.57
N LYS A 64 21.05 -3.77 -6.84
CA LYS A 64 22.45 -3.91 -7.28
C LYS A 64 23.30 -2.68 -6.98
N ARG A 65 22.75 -1.48 -7.15
CA ARG A 65 23.48 -0.22 -6.86
C ARG A 65 23.65 0.02 -5.37
N LEU A 66 22.62 -0.23 -4.57
CA LEU A 66 22.69 -0.13 -3.10
C LEU A 66 23.69 -1.16 -2.54
N SER A 67 23.66 -2.39 -3.00
CA SER A 67 24.62 -3.44 -2.65
C SER A 67 26.05 -2.94 -2.85
N LYS A 68 26.36 -2.42 -4.02
CA LYS A 68 27.69 -1.87 -4.34
C LYS A 68 28.06 -0.66 -3.46
N ALA A 69 27.10 0.25 -3.25
CA ALA A 69 27.36 1.48 -2.50
C ALA A 69 27.54 1.24 -1.01
N LEU A 70 26.81 0.30 -0.42
CA LEU A 70 26.82 -0.01 1.02
C LEU A 70 27.67 -1.24 1.37
N GLY A 71 28.24 -1.94 0.36
CA GLY A 71 29.16 -3.05 0.57
C GLY A 71 28.51 -4.34 1.07
N PHE A 72 27.21 -4.57 0.81
CA PHE A 72 26.55 -5.82 1.17
C PHE A 72 26.34 -6.74 -0.05
N GLU A 73 26.30 -8.04 0.19
CA GLU A 73 26.03 -9.03 -0.84
C GLU A 73 24.52 -9.19 -1.10
N LEU A 74 24.18 -9.61 -2.33
CA LEU A 74 22.83 -10.03 -2.71
C LEU A 74 22.82 -11.56 -2.88
N GLN A 75 21.88 -12.23 -2.22
CA GLN A 75 21.59 -13.65 -2.42
C GLN A 75 20.20 -13.77 -3.06
N ASN A 76 20.13 -14.26 -4.29
CA ASN A 76 18.89 -14.35 -5.08
C ASN A 76 18.16 -12.99 -5.19
N GLY A 77 18.91 -11.87 -5.29
CA GLY A 77 18.36 -10.52 -5.36
C GLY A 77 17.95 -9.93 -4.02
N ILE A 78 18.10 -10.68 -2.91
CA ILE A 78 17.77 -10.24 -1.56
C ILE A 78 19.05 -9.77 -0.85
N PRO A 79 19.06 -8.60 -0.19
CA PRO A 79 20.18 -8.18 0.63
C PRO A 79 20.52 -9.20 1.73
N LYS A 80 21.75 -9.67 1.75
CA LYS A 80 22.19 -10.63 2.78
C LYS A 80 21.95 -10.12 4.21
N PRO A 81 22.15 -8.84 4.56
CA PRO A 81 21.81 -8.34 5.89
C PRO A 81 20.35 -8.55 6.31
N LEU A 82 19.40 -8.62 5.37
CA LEU A 82 18.00 -8.97 5.68
C LEU A 82 17.86 -10.47 5.93
N LEU A 83 18.57 -11.30 5.17
CA LEU A 83 18.54 -12.76 5.34
C LEU A 83 19.20 -13.21 6.65
N ASP A 84 20.13 -12.42 7.17
CA ASP A 84 20.82 -12.67 8.43
C ASP A 84 20.00 -12.26 9.67
N LEU A 85 18.89 -11.53 9.48
CA LEU A 85 17.97 -11.21 10.58
C LEU A 85 17.20 -12.44 11.05
N SER A 86 16.86 -12.47 12.34
CA SER A 86 15.92 -13.46 12.87
C SER A 86 14.54 -13.29 12.24
N ARG A 87 13.75 -14.36 12.25
CA ARG A 87 12.36 -14.30 11.78
C ARG A 87 11.55 -13.22 12.54
N GLU A 88 11.74 -13.12 13.83
CA GLU A 88 11.08 -12.12 14.68
C GLU A 88 11.45 -10.69 14.24
N SER A 89 12.74 -10.43 13.97
CA SER A 89 13.20 -9.14 13.48
C SER A 89 12.64 -8.79 12.10
N LEU A 90 12.52 -9.77 11.20
CA LEU A 90 11.88 -9.58 9.90
C LEU A 90 10.39 -9.30 10.02
N ASP A 91 9.68 -9.98 10.91
CA ASP A 91 8.26 -9.74 11.15
C ASP A 91 8.02 -8.35 11.78
N SER A 92 8.89 -7.92 12.71
CA SER A 92 8.88 -6.56 13.25
C SER A 92 9.11 -5.52 12.14
N LEU A 93 10.14 -5.70 11.32
CA LEU A 93 10.43 -4.79 10.21
C LEU A 93 9.28 -4.70 9.20
N ARG A 94 8.64 -5.83 8.89
CA ARG A 94 7.46 -5.88 8.02
C ARG A 94 6.29 -5.10 8.63
N HIS A 95 6.04 -5.25 9.93
CA HIS A 95 5.01 -4.52 10.66
C HIS A 95 5.28 -3.01 10.68
N ASP A 96 6.50 -2.61 11.00
CA ASP A 96 6.89 -1.19 11.04
C ASP A 96 6.82 -0.53 9.66
N ALA A 97 7.17 -1.26 8.60
CA ALA A 97 7.01 -0.78 7.22
C ALA A 97 5.53 -0.52 6.88
N ALA A 98 4.62 -1.39 7.31
CA ALA A 98 3.18 -1.20 7.09
C ALA A 98 2.61 -0.04 7.92
N ILE A 99 3.08 0.15 9.17
CA ILE A 99 2.74 1.33 9.98
C ILE A 99 3.22 2.61 9.31
N ASN A 100 4.47 2.63 8.85
CA ASN A 100 5.05 3.79 8.17
C ASN A 100 4.29 4.13 6.88
N TRP A 101 3.90 3.12 6.11
CA TRP A 101 3.04 3.30 4.94
C TRP A 101 1.72 4.00 5.29
N LEU A 102 0.98 3.49 6.30
CA LEU A 102 -0.31 4.08 6.71
C LEU A 102 -0.14 5.51 7.26
N ALA A 103 0.94 5.77 8.00
CA ALA A 103 1.21 7.11 8.52
C ALA A 103 1.42 8.12 7.38
N ASN A 104 2.16 7.72 6.34
CA ASN A 104 2.38 8.58 5.16
C ASN A 104 1.10 8.76 4.31
N ASP A 105 0.26 7.74 4.18
CA ASP A 105 -1.08 7.88 3.57
C ASP A 105 -1.91 8.94 4.30
N GLY A 106 -1.91 8.90 5.65
CA GLY A 106 -2.55 9.90 6.48
C GLY A 106 -2.00 11.32 6.29
N VAL A 107 -0.69 11.47 6.11
CA VAL A 107 -0.05 12.78 5.84
C VAL A 107 -0.53 13.35 4.49
N TRP A 108 -0.58 12.54 3.45
CA TRP A 108 -1.10 12.95 2.14
C TRP A 108 -2.58 13.34 2.21
N PHE A 109 -3.39 12.51 2.89
CA PHE A 109 -4.80 12.81 3.10
C PHE A 109 -5.00 14.15 3.81
N GLN A 110 -4.32 14.37 4.93
CA GLN A 110 -4.43 15.60 5.72
C GLN A 110 -3.92 16.83 4.97
N ALA A 111 -2.90 16.71 4.14
CA ALA A 111 -2.41 17.80 3.30
C ALA A 111 -3.49 18.31 2.33
N VAL A 112 -4.31 17.42 1.78
CA VAL A 112 -5.46 17.80 0.96
C VAL A 112 -6.61 18.31 1.84
N GLU A 113 -6.95 17.59 2.92
CA GLU A 113 -8.05 17.95 3.82
C GLU A 113 -7.91 19.36 4.38
N PHE A 114 -6.73 19.71 4.91
CA PHE A 114 -6.50 21.02 5.52
C PHE A 114 -6.40 22.16 4.49
N SER A 115 -6.05 21.84 3.25
CA SER A 115 -5.97 22.86 2.19
C SER A 115 -7.23 23.01 1.36
N ARG A 116 -8.05 21.95 1.21
CA ARG A 116 -9.20 21.88 0.30
C ARG A 116 -10.49 21.33 0.92
N GLY A 117 -10.40 20.77 2.12
CA GLY A 117 -11.53 20.17 2.84
C GLY A 117 -11.70 18.67 2.57
N MET A 118 -12.56 18.06 3.39
CA MET A 118 -12.82 16.62 3.44
C MET A 118 -13.28 16.04 2.10
N PHE A 119 -14.13 16.76 1.35
CA PHE A 119 -14.65 16.26 0.07
C PHE A 119 -13.54 16.02 -0.96
N ASP A 120 -12.63 16.98 -1.13
CA ASP A 120 -11.52 16.84 -2.06
C ASP A 120 -10.51 15.79 -1.57
N ALA A 121 -10.24 15.72 -0.26
CA ALA A 121 -9.39 14.69 0.32
C ALA A 121 -9.94 13.28 0.03
N LYS A 122 -11.23 13.05 0.28
CA LYS A 122 -11.90 11.78 -0.02
C LYS A 122 -11.84 11.43 -1.51
N ARG A 123 -12.16 12.37 -2.39
CA ARG A 123 -12.13 12.14 -3.83
C ARG A 123 -10.72 11.76 -4.33
N CYS A 124 -9.68 12.42 -3.81
CA CYS A 124 -8.29 12.08 -4.14
C CYS A 124 -7.90 10.70 -3.59
N ASN A 125 -8.27 10.40 -2.34
CA ASN A 125 -8.01 9.13 -1.69
C ASN A 125 -8.69 7.97 -2.44
N ASP A 126 -9.97 8.08 -2.75
CA ASP A 126 -10.74 7.06 -3.46
C ASP A 126 -10.15 6.77 -4.86
N SER A 127 -9.71 7.82 -5.56
CA SER A 127 -9.03 7.68 -6.85
C SER A 127 -7.63 7.04 -6.71
N CYS A 128 -6.91 7.32 -5.62
CA CYS A 128 -5.64 6.68 -5.30
C CYS A 128 -5.86 5.17 -5.08
N TRP A 129 -6.85 4.79 -4.25
CA TRP A 129 -7.19 3.40 -3.99
C TRP A 129 -7.61 2.64 -5.25
N SER A 130 -8.37 3.25 -6.15
CA SER A 130 -8.71 2.63 -7.44
C SER A 130 -7.50 2.28 -8.31
N SER A 131 -6.35 2.85 -8.02
CA SER A 131 -5.08 2.59 -8.70
C SER A 131 -4.14 1.74 -7.86
N PHE A 132 -4.04 1.99 -6.56
CA PHE A 132 -3.13 1.24 -5.69
C PHE A 132 -3.59 -0.20 -5.45
N SER A 133 -4.90 -0.44 -5.27
CA SER A 133 -5.42 -1.79 -5.01
C SER A 133 -5.11 -2.81 -6.11
N PRO A 134 -5.29 -2.50 -7.41
CA PRO A 134 -4.85 -3.41 -8.48
C PRO A 134 -3.33 -3.64 -8.50
N PHE A 135 -2.54 -2.63 -8.16
CA PHE A 135 -1.09 -2.78 -8.05
C PHE A 135 -0.69 -3.70 -6.90
N GLU A 136 -1.28 -3.50 -5.72
CA GLU A 136 -1.05 -4.35 -4.54
C GLU A 136 -1.45 -5.80 -4.85
N ALA A 137 -2.62 -6.02 -5.47
CA ALA A 137 -3.08 -7.33 -5.90
C ALA A 137 -2.11 -8.01 -6.88
N TRP A 138 -1.64 -7.28 -7.89
CA TRP A 138 -0.64 -7.79 -8.84
C TRP A 138 0.67 -8.18 -8.15
N SER A 139 1.15 -7.33 -7.25
CA SER A 139 2.40 -7.58 -6.51
C SER A 139 2.29 -8.82 -5.63
N ILE A 140 1.18 -8.96 -4.91
CA ILE A 140 0.89 -10.12 -4.05
C ILE A 140 0.73 -11.39 -4.90
N LYS A 141 -0.03 -11.32 -6.00
CA LYS A 141 -0.25 -12.45 -6.90
C LYS A 141 1.07 -12.99 -7.44
N ARG A 142 2.00 -12.10 -7.79
CA ARG A 142 3.36 -12.45 -8.23
C ARG A 142 4.18 -13.05 -7.09
N LEU A 143 4.17 -12.45 -5.90
CA LEU A 143 4.90 -12.94 -4.73
C LEU A 143 4.47 -14.36 -4.35
N LEU A 144 3.17 -14.64 -4.39
CA LEU A 144 2.59 -15.93 -4.04
C LEU A 144 2.56 -16.92 -5.20
N SER A 145 3.03 -16.52 -6.40
CA SER A 145 2.95 -17.33 -7.62
C SER A 145 1.53 -17.87 -7.87
N LEU A 146 0.51 -17.05 -7.63
CA LEU A 146 -0.88 -17.45 -7.86
C LEU A 146 -1.14 -17.64 -9.36
N PRO A 147 -1.96 -18.62 -9.74
CA PRO A 147 -2.37 -18.80 -11.13
C PRO A 147 -3.18 -17.61 -11.65
N GLU A 148 -3.47 -17.59 -12.95
CA GLU A 148 -4.20 -16.49 -13.60
C GLU A 148 -5.58 -16.27 -12.95
N ASN A 149 -6.31 -17.34 -12.70
CA ASN A 149 -7.65 -17.32 -12.11
C ASN A 149 -7.69 -18.20 -10.84
N PRO A 150 -7.17 -17.69 -9.69
CA PRO A 150 -6.99 -18.49 -8.49
C PRO A 150 -8.28 -18.69 -7.67
N GLY A 151 -9.39 -18.04 -8.05
CA GLY A 151 -10.67 -18.12 -7.37
C GLY A 151 -10.69 -17.46 -5.99
N LEU A 152 -11.70 -17.83 -5.20
CA LEU A 152 -11.88 -17.29 -3.85
C LEU A 152 -10.74 -17.67 -2.91
N GLU A 153 -10.21 -18.88 -3.02
CA GLU A 153 -9.08 -19.31 -2.20
C GLU A 153 -7.80 -18.48 -2.47
N GLY A 154 -7.59 -18.11 -3.73
CA GLY A 154 -6.52 -17.17 -4.09
C GLY A 154 -6.76 -15.77 -3.51
N LEU A 155 -8.01 -15.30 -3.51
CA LEU A 155 -8.35 -14.02 -2.89
C LEU A 155 -8.18 -14.04 -1.38
N LYS A 156 -8.64 -15.08 -0.67
CA LYS A 156 -8.43 -15.24 0.78
C LYS A 156 -6.94 -15.17 1.14
N LYS A 157 -6.10 -15.89 0.38
CA LYS A 157 -4.64 -15.82 0.55
C LYS A 157 -4.12 -14.40 0.31
N ALA A 158 -4.52 -13.76 -0.79
CA ALA A 158 -4.05 -12.43 -1.14
C ALA A 158 -4.43 -11.36 -0.08
N LEU A 159 -5.64 -11.42 0.47
CA LEU A 159 -6.10 -10.51 1.52
C LEU A 159 -5.18 -10.56 2.75
N ALA A 160 -4.66 -11.71 3.12
CA ALA A 160 -3.75 -11.88 4.26
C ALA A 160 -2.35 -11.26 4.04
N PHE A 161 -1.97 -10.94 2.79
CA PHE A 161 -0.67 -10.35 2.44
C PHE A 161 -0.72 -8.85 2.18
N ARG A 162 -1.89 -8.23 2.32
CA ARG A 162 -2.04 -6.78 2.19
C ARG A 162 -1.30 -6.03 3.31
N LEU A 163 -0.88 -4.81 3.01
CA LEU A 163 -0.30 -3.91 4.02
C LEU A 163 -1.25 -3.74 5.22
N TYR A 164 -2.55 -3.60 4.97
CA TYR A 164 -3.57 -3.51 6.02
C TYR A 164 -3.67 -4.76 6.90
N ALA A 165 -3.50 -5.96 6.33
CA ALA A 165 -3.55 -7.20 7.10
C ALA A 165 -2.46 -7.29 8.17
N THR A 166 -1.35 -6.60 7.94
CA THR A 166 -0.21 -6.57 8.88
C THR A 166 -0.49 -5.74 10.14
N ILE A 167 -1.40 -4.77 10.08
CA ILE A 167 -1.61 -3.75 11.12
C ILE A 167 -3.05 -3.66 11.65
N ASN A 168 -3.93 -4.50 11.16
CA ASN A 168 -5.34 -4.59 11.55
C ASN A 168 -5.70 -6.03 11.89
N GLU A 169 -6.82 -6.21 12.62
CA GLU A 169 -7.39 -7.53 12.84
C GLU A 169 -8.51 -7.78 11.82
N GLN A 170 -8.42 -8.91 11.16
CA GLN A 170 -9.31 -9.29 10.06
C GLN A 170 -9.83 -10.71 10.28
N SER A 171 -11.04 -10.97 9.81
CA SER A 171 -11.61 -12.31 9.79
C SER A 171 -12.23 -12.64 8.44
N ILE A 172 -12.25 -13.94 8.12
CA ILE A 172 -12.90 -14.49 6.93
C ILE A 172 -13.84 -15.60 7.40
N GLU A 173 -15.06 -15.58 6.90
CA GLU A 173 -16.08 -16.57 7.17
C GLU A 173 -16.68 -17.05 5.85
N ASP A 174 -16.66 -18.35 5.60
CA ASP A 174 -17.32 -18.94 4.43
C ASP A 174 -18.84 -18.87 4.58
N ASP A 175 -19.49 -18.16 3.69
CA ASP A 175 -20.91 -17.87 3.65
C ASP A 175 -21.65 -18.93 2.77
N SER A 176 -20.95 -19.43 1.73
CA SER A 176 -21.39 -20.54 0.89
C SER A 176 -20.19 -21.18 0.17
N PRO A 177 -20.36 -22.29 -0.57
CA PRO A 177 -19.28 -22.85 -1.40
C PRO A 177 -18.72 -21.89 -2.47
N SER A 178 -19.48 -20.84 -2.84
CA SER A 178 -19.10 -19.87 -3.86
C SER A 178 -19.00 -18.43 -3.33
N SER A 179 -18.99 -18.24 -1.99
CA SER A 179 -18.83 -16.91 -1.39
C SER A 179 -18.24 -16.97 0.02
N PHE A 180 -17.59 -15.88 0.39
CA PHE A 180 -17.14 -15.64 1.76
C PHE A 180 -17.32 -14.17 2.17
N ILE A 181 -17.39 -13.92 3.47
CA ILE A 181 -17.44 -12.60 4.07
C ILE A 181 -16.08 -12.31 4.69
N PHE A 182 -15.49 -11.18 4.32
CA PHE A 182 -14.30 -10.59 4.94
C PHE A 182 -14.74 -9.47 5.86
N ARG A 183 -14.19 -9.42 7.08
CA ARG A 183 -14.45 -8.35 8.04
C ARG A 183 -13.16 -7.70 8.51
N MET A 184 -13.23 -6.40 8.73
CA MET A 184 -12.22 -5.64 9.44
C MET A 184 -12.68 -5.49 10.89
N ASN A 185 -12.21 -6.38 11.76
CA ASN A 185 -12.61 -6.42 13.16
C ASN A 185 -11.97 -5.27 13.96
N GLU A 186 -10.66 -5.06 13.81
CA GLU A 186 -9.97 -3.90 14.33
C GLU A 186 -9.33 -3.11 13.19
N CYS A 187 -9.64 -1.82 13.12
CA CYS A 187 -9.11 -0.92 12.10
C CYS A 187 -8.30 0.19 12.76
N ARG A 188 -7.00 0.23 12.48
CA ARG A 188 -6.07 1.23 13.06
C ARG A 188 -6.51 2.67 12.80
N VAL A 189 -7.11 2.95 11.64
CA VAL A 189 -7.65 4.28 11.31
C VAL A 189 -8.80 4.62 12.24
N GLN A 190 -9.78 3.73 12.36
CA GLN A 190 -10.98 3.95 13.18
C GLN A 190 -10.62 4.00 14.67
N THR A 191 -9.83 3.05 15.15
CA THR A 191 -9.35 3.03 16.53
C THR A 191 -8.59 4.31 16.91
N ALA A 192 -7.79 4.86 16.00
CA ALA A 192 -7.09 6.12 16.23
C ALA A 192 -8.05 7.31 16.33
N ARG A 193 -9.13 7.32 15.55
CA ARG A 193 -10.19 8.35 15.63
C ARG A 193 -11.00 8.22 16.90
N LYS A 194 -11.45 7.02 17.25
CA LYS A 194 -12.20 6.73 18.47
C LYS A 194 -11.44 7.19 19.72
N ARG A 195 -10.11 6.94 19.80
CA ARG A 195 -9.26 7.44 20.89
C ARG A 195 -9.21 8.97 21.01
N LYS A 196 -9.46 9.69 19.91
CA LYS A 196 -9.51 11.15 19.85
C LYS A 196 -10.93 11.70 20.06
N GLY A 197 -11.93 10.86 20.31
CA GLY A 197 -13.34 11.25 20.43
C GLY A 197 -13.93 11.76 19.12
N LEU A 198 -13.39 11.33 17.98
CA LEU A 198 -13.88 11.68 16.64
C LEU A 198 -14.84 10.61 16.14
N GLU A 199 -15.78 11.02 15.30
CA GLU A 199 -16.64 10.10 14.54
C GLU A 199 -15.79 9.19 13.64
N ASP A 200 -16.36 8.06 13.24
CA ASP A 200 -15.71 7.14 12.32
C ASP A 200 -15.34 7.82 11.00
N TYR A 201 -14.19 7.45 10.48
CA TYR A 201 -13.76 7.90 9.15
C TYR A 201 -14.72 7.32 8.10
N PRO A 202 -15.31 8.15 7.22
CA PRO A 202 -16.28 7.69 6.23
C PRO A 202 -15.59 6.96 5.08
N CYS A 203 -15.12 5.73 5.32
CA CYS A 203 -14.26 4.98 4.39
C CYS A 203 -15.03 4.27 3.27
N LYS A 204 -16.37 4.22 3.29
CA LYS A 204 -17.18 3.45 2.33
C LYS A 204 -16.85 3.76 0.86
N SER A 205 -16.73 5.04 0.49
CA SER A 205 -16.41 5.41 -0.90
C SER A 205 -15.03 4.89 -1.34
N GLY A 206 -14.03 4.97 -0.46
CA GLY A 206 -12.70 4.37 -0.67
C GLY A 206 -12.79 2.86 -0.78
N GLY A 207 -13.50 2.20 0.14
CA GLY A 207 -13.69 0.75 0.13
C GLY A 207 -14.40 0.24 -1.12
N MET A 208 -15.37 1.00 -1.65
CA MET A 208 -16.03 0.70 -2.94
C MET A 208 -15.09 0.81 -4.16
N ALA A 209 -14.02 1.59 -4.06
CA ALA A 209 -12.96 1.62 -5.05
C ALA A 209 -11.91 0.53 -4.81
N GLU A 210 -11.56 0.30 -3.55
CA GLU A 210 -10.48 -0.58 -3.09
C GLU A 210 -10.80 -2.06 -3.28
N TYR A 211 -11.81 -2.57 -2.60
CA TYR A 211 -12.08 -4.02 -2.52
C TYR A 211 -12.50 -4.64 -3.86
N PRO A 212 -13.39 -4.02 -4.66
CA PRO A 212 -13.72 -4.55 -5.97
C PRO A 212 -12.51 -4.62 -6.91
N THR A 213 -11.73 -3.54 -7.01
CA THR A 213 -10.58 -3.51 -7.91
C THR A 213 -9.45 -4.44 -7.47
N PHE A 214 -9.28 -4.65 -6.15
CA PHE A 214 -8.37 -5.66 -5.63
C PHE A 214 -8.82 -7.07 -6.02
N ALA A 215 -10.08 -7.42 -5.74
CA ALA A 215 -10.62 -8.74 -6.01
C ALA A 215 -10.61 -9.09 -7.50
N GLU A 216 -11.05 -8.16 -8.37
CA GLU A 216 -11.01 -8.32 -9.83
C GLU A 216 -9.59 -8.51 -10.36
N SER A 217 -8.59 -7.88 -9.73
CA SER A 217 -7.18 -8.04 -10.12
C SER A 217 -6.60 -9.38 -9.69
N ILE A 218 -7.14 -10.01 -8.65
CA ILE A 218 -6.80 -11.38 -8.27
C ILE A 218 -7.47 -12.37 -9.25
N ASP A 219 -8.80 -12.25 -9.43
CA ASP A 219 -9.57 -13.06 -10.34
C ASP A 219 -10.77 -12.25 -10.88
N PRO A 220 -10.87 -12.00 -12.19
CA PRO A 220 -11.90 -11.13 -12.77
C PRO A 220 -13.33 -11.66 -12.62
N ARG A 221 -13.52 -12.93 -12.25
CA ARG A 221 -14.84 -13.52 -11.99
C ARG A 221 -15.40 -13.14 -10.63
N ILE A 222 -14.57 -12.63 -9.72
CA ILE A 222 -15.00 -12.32 -8.36
C ILE A 222 -15.83 -11.03 -8.37
N LYS A 223 -17.02 -11.12 -7.76
CA LYS A 223 -17.89 -9.98 -7.50
C LYS A 223 -17.82 -9.60 -6.04
N THR A 224 -17.79 -8.29 -5.78
CA THR A 224 -17.66 -7.70 -4.45
C THR A 224 -18.94 -6.97 -4.08
N GLU A 225 -19.44 -7.20 -2.88
CA GLU A 225 -20.59 -6.52 -2.29
C GLU A 225 -20.19 -5.92 -0.94
N CYS A 226 -20.53 -4.65 -0.70
CA CYS A 226 -20.37 -4.02 0.61
C CYS A 226 -21.55 -4.43 1.50
N ILE A 227 -21.28 -5.14 2.60
CA ILE A 227 -22.28 -5.48 3.62
C ILE A 227 -22.51 -4.28 4.54
N GLY A 228 -21.45 -3.61 4.95
CA GLY A 228 -21.47 -2.40 5.76
C GLY A 228 -20.09 -1.79 5.86
N CYS A 229 -20.02 -0.47 5.86
CA CYS A 229 -18.76 0.28 5.97
C CYS A 229 -19.06 1.70 6.40
N PRO A 230 -18.34 2.32 7.35
CA PRO A 230 -18.59 3.69 7.77
C PRO A 230 -18.71 4.66 6.57
N PRO A 231 -19.72 5.55 6.52
CA PRO A 231 -20.59 5.98 7.64
C PRO A 231 -21.86 5.13 7.84
N ASP A 232 -22.00 3.94 7.24
CA ASP A 232 -23.10 3.06 7.56
C ASP A 232 -23.02 2.63 9.01
N GLU A 233 -24.17 2.36 9.64
CA GLU A 233 -24.23 1.69 10.95
C GLU A 233 -23.59 0.30 10.84
N HIS A 234 -22.81 -0.07 11.84
CA HIS A 234 -22.16 -1.35 11.94
C HIS A 234 -22.17 -1.85 13.40
N PRO A 235 -22.09 -3.16 13.63
CA PRO A 235 -21.98 -3.69 14.98
C PRO A 235 -20.59 -3.38 15.59
N ASP A 236 -20.45 -3.58 16.90
CA ASP A 236 -19.20 -3.31 17.61
C ASP A 236 -18.07 -4.30 17.24
N GLU A 237 -18.41 -5.46 16.69
CA GLU A 237 -17.48 -6.55 16.39
C GLU A 237 -16.63 -6.30 15.15
N TRP A 238 -17.03 -5.37 14.26
CA TRP A 238 -16.27 -5.01 13.08
C TRP A 238 -16.62 -3.61 12.56
N TYR A 239 -15.68 -2.95 11.90
CA TYR A 239 -15.87 -1.64 11.26
C TYR A 239 -16.41 -1.73 9.84
N CYS A 240 -15.97 -2.70 9.05
CA CYS A 240 -16.51 -2.94 7.73
C CYS A 240 -16.53 -4.41 7.37
N ALA A 241 -17.48 -4.77 6.49
CA ALA A 241 -17.65 -6.13 6.00
C ALA A 241 -17.96 -6.15 4.50
N TRP A 242 -17.35 -7.11 3.80
CA TRP A 242 -17.40 -7.25 2.36
C TRP A 242 -17.63 -8.71 2.00
N ARG A 243 -18.62 -8.95 1.11
CA ARG A 243 -18.84 -10.27 0.54
C ARG A 243 -18.13 -10.38 -0.80
N PHE A 244 -17.42 -11.48 -1.00
CA PHE A 244 -16.82 -11.87 -2.27
C PHE A 244 -17.43 -13.16 -2.76
N ARG A 245 -17.84 -13.19 -4.03
CA ARG A 245 -18.48 -14.37 -4.63
C ARG A 245 -18.02 -14.60 -6.07
N ILE A 246 -18.07 -15.88 -6.50
CA ILE A 246 -17.94 -16.28 -7.89
C ILE A 246 -19.27 -16.92 -8.30
N GLU A 247 -19.82 -16.47 -9.42
CA GLU A 247 -21.04 -17.03 -10.05
C GLU A 247 -20.68 -18.15 -11.00
#